data_e784517f081994db456e02339d77527d
#
_entry.id   e784517f081994db456e02339d77527d
#
_cell.length_a   1.000
_cell.length_b   1.000
_cell.length_c   1.000
_cell.angle_alpha   90.00
_cell.angle_beta   90.00
_cell.angle_gamma   90.00
#
_symmetry.space_group_name_H-M   'P 1'
#
loop_
_entity.id
_entity.type
_entity.pdbx_description
1 polymer ?
#
loop_
_entity_poly.entity_id
_entity_poly.type
_entity_poly.pdbx_seq_one_letter_code
_entity_poly.pdbx_strand_id
1 'polypeptide(L)'
;MTAVLAPAEDAVRVPWRRAMLALARIEAVRFARHPLTLVAVLLFVSPWVYDLVTGSTDRYPVLHDKVVGLQLSGLFILGGGALVVANLNALRAHRHRTDALYSVLVLPDPWRTAAFLLAPLPYAAGVTLLAAARIGALALLPGAAGRPDPAELALIPVLVALLAATGVLLARLVRSAVVAPLAMFAFAVAAFTVLVAAARGNAALRLLQPVMFGDLPFALPADLVDRPSLRHLGYVAGLAGLVAVAALFRSGARGRPVTVAAVLVSLVAAAAGAAQFHTDDALRRAAVTATDNPAVQQACHRRGDVTYCAFADFTAWIPGWEAVLQGVRRAVPAVTGPPLAVRQRVWAHGYPTGGSTSSSADETGRNTAWERAAEAAGTPAVIPVGTRWGDDTSEAVFAAAAAHRLMTGSAFTPSSMVCGARGALLVWLVGQATPATARGLRKLDAASSGALAFVDDTTFMGMVVPDRDAAPGLSALGRPPAEVGALVTAHWTELTDPATAADRFAALMGVPIAPEQPEEERTVCTA
;
A
#
# COMPACT_ATOMS: atom_id res chain seq x y z
N MET A 1 -30.42 -64.78 46.60
CA MET A 1 -31.05 -64.25 45.40
C MET A 1 -30.35 -62.98 45.00
N THR A 2 -29.39 -63.06 44.13
CA THR A 2 -28.64 -61.89 43.58
C THR A 2 -29.33 -61.48 42.31
N ALA A 3 -29.97 -60.33 42.31
CA ALA A 3 -30.59 -59.74 41.11
C ALA A 3 -29.44 -59.22 40.20
N VAL A 4 -29.23 -59.88 39.09
CA VAL A 4 -28.38 -59.42 38.01
C VAL A 4 -29.09 -58.24 37.35
N LEU A 5 -28.62 -57.03 37.61
CA LEU A 5 -29.05 -55.86 36.85
C LEU A 5 -28.62 -56.03 35.41
N ALA A 6 -29.58 -56.20 34.48
CA ALA A 6 -29.32 -56.18 33.05
C ALA A 6 -28.67 -54.87 32.66
N PRO A 7 -27.64 -54.88 31.77
CA PRO A 7 -27.04 -53.64 31.33
C PRO A 7 -28.05 -52.81 30.53
N ALA A 8 -28.20 -51.54 30.90
CA ALA A 8 -28.99 -50.58 30.17
C ALA A 8 -28.44 -50.44 28.73
N GLU A 9 -29.09 -51.09 27.76
CA GLU A 9 -28.69 -51.13 26.34
C GLU A 9 -29.13 -49.92 25.52
N ASP A 10 -29.39 -48.76 26.10
CA ASP A 10 -29.68 -47.56 25.34
C ASP A 10 -28.74 -46.41 25.71
N ALA A 11 -27.44 -46.65 25.54
CA ALA A 11 -26.52 -45.52 25.46
C ALA A 11 -26.82 -44.74 24.18
N VAL A 12 -27.57 -43.63 24.30
CA VAL A 12 -27.84 -42.66 23.22
C VAL A 12 -26.52 -42.31 22.56
N ARG A 13 -26.25 -42.93 21.41
CA ARG A 13 -25.04 -42.66 20.60
C ARG A 13 -25.19 -41.26 20.03
N VAL A 14 -24.77 -40.22 20.79
CA VAL A 14 -24.65 -38.88 20.26
C VAL A 14 -23.65 -38.92 19.10
N PRO A 15 -24.05 -38.61 17.86
CA PRO A 15 -23.13 -38.69 16.73
C PRO A 15 -21.99 -37.68 16.97
N TRP A 16 -20.75 -38.16 16.95
CA TRP A 16 -19.53 -37.35 17.25
C TRP A 16 -19.48 -36.03 16.47
N ARG A 17 -20.06 -35.99 15.26
CA ARG A 17 -20.18 -34.77 14.48
C ARG A 17 -20.97 -33.69 15.20
N ARG A 18 -22.12 -34.02 15.81
CA ARG A 18 -22.93 -33.07 16.58
C ARG A 18 -22.21 -32.59 17.83
N ALA A 19 -21.57 -33.50 18.55
CA ALA A 19 -20.77 -33.15 19.73
C ALA A 19 -19.57 -32.25 19.37
N MET A 20 -18.87 -32.53 18.25
CA MET A 20 -17.79 -31.69 17.73
C MET A 20 -18.27 -30.29 17.37
N LEU A 21 -19.39 -30.16 16.63
CA LEU A 21 -19.94 -28.85 16.25
C LEU A 21 -20.43 -28.06 17.47
N ALA A 22 -21.03 -28.72 18.45
CA ALA A 22 -21.43 -28.08 19.70
C ALA A 22 -20.19 -27.54 20.46
N LEU A 23 -19.14 -28.32 20.54
CA LEU A 23 -17.86 -27.89 21.14
C LEU A 23 -17.27 -26.73 20.32
N ALA A 24 -17.22 -26.83 19.00
CA ALA A 24 -16.71 -25.76 18.14
C ALA A 24 -17.44 -24.44 18.35
N ARG A 25 -18.77 -24.49 18.48
CA ARG A 25 -19.60 -23.29 18.78
C ARG A 25 -19.25 -22.65 20.13
N ILE A 26 -19.10 -23.47 21.18
CA ILE A 26 -18.71 -22.98 22.50
C ILE A 26 -17.31 -22.34 22.44
N GLU A 27 -16.36 -23.02 21.79
CA GLU A 27 -15.00 -22.50 21.66
C GLU A 27 -14.93 -21.27 20.76
N ALA A 28 -15.79 -21.14 19.73
CA ALA A 28 -15.89 -19.94 18.90
C ALA A 28 -16.36 -18.72 19.72
N VAL A 29 -17.35 -18.89 20.59
CA VAL A 29 -17.81 -17.80 21.48
C VAL A 29 -16.71 -17.41 22.46
N ARG A 30 -15.99 -18.39 23.03
CA ARG A 30 -14.86 -18.13 23.92
C ARG A 30 -13.70 -17.43 23.20
N PHE A 31 -13.42 -17.87 21.97
CA PHE A 31 -12.40 -17.26 21.11
C PHE A 31 -12.73 -15.79 20.83
N ALA A 32 -13.97 -15.50 20.43
CA ALA A 32 -14.41 -14.15 20.11
C ALA A 32 -14.40 -13.22 21.35
N ARG A 33 -14.71 -13.76 22.54
CA ARG A 33 -14.73 -12.98 23.81
C ARG A 33 -13.36 -12.93 24.53
N HIS A 34 -12.34 -13.55 23.96
CA HIS A 34 -11.01 -13.55 24.59
C HIS A 34 -10.41 -12.13 24.55
N PRO A 35 -9.83 -11.61 25.66
CA PRO A 35 -9.28 -10.25 25.71
C PRO A 35 -8.29 -9.95 24.57
N LEU A 36 -7.39 -10.89 24.24
CA LEU A 36 -6.44 -10.71 23.15
C LEU A 36 -7.13 -10.61 21.77
N THR A 37 -8.24 -11.32 21.55
CA THR A 37 -9.04 -11.20 20.32
C THR A 37 -9.64 -9.81 20.22
N LEU A 38 -10.22 -9.31 21.32
CA LEU A 38 -10.80 -7.95 21.37
C LEU A 38 -9.73 -6.87 21.14
N VAL A 39 -8.57 -7.00 21.80
CA VAL A 39 -7.43 -6.09 21.60
C VAL A 39 -6.94 -6.13 20.15
N ALA A 40 -6.84 -7.31 19.53
CA ALA A 40 -6.44 -7.43 18.13
C ALA A 40 -7.42 -6.73 17.18
N VAL A 41 -8.74 -6.87 17.40
CA VAL A 41 -9.77 -6.16 16.61
C VAL A 41 -9.67 -4.65 16.83
N LEU A 42 -9.50 -4.19 18.06
CA LEU A 42 -9.35 -2.76 18.36
C LEU A 42 -8.11 -2.18 17.68
N LEU A 43 -6.98 -2.87 17.74
CA LEU A 43 -5.75 -2.44 17.05
C LEU A 43 -5.91 -2.43 15.54
N PHE A 44 -6.65 -3.40 14.98
CA PHE A 44 -6.92 -3.44 13.54
C PHE A 44 -7.81 -2.28 13.07
N VAL A 45 -8.77 -1.87 13.88
CA VAL A 45 -9.71 -0.79 13.55
C VAL A 45 -9.17 0.60 13.93
N SER A 46 -8.26 0.68 14.91
CA SER A 46 -7.78 1.96 15.46
C SER A 46 -7.23 2.94 14.41
N PRO A 47 -6.50 2.54 13.35
CA PRO A 47 -6.07 3.48 12.32
C PRO A 47 -7.26 4.13 11.59
N TRP A 48 -8.33 3.40 11.38
CA TRP A 48 -9.52 3.94 10.68
C TRP A 48 -10.28 4.95 11.55
N VAL A 49 -10.36 4.66 12.86
CA VAL A 49 -10.97 5.58 13.81
C VAL A 49 -10.11 6.84 13.93
N TYR A 50 -8.80 6.68 13.98
CA TYR A 50 -7.86 7.80 13.99
C TYR A 50 -8.03 8.68 12.75
N ASP A 51 -8.03 8.10 11.54
CA ASP A 51 -8.24 8.83 10.28
C ASP A 51 -9.57 9.61 10.29
N LEU A 52 -10.63 8.98 10.81
CA LEU A 52 -11.95 9.61 10.88
C LEU A 52 -11.98 10.79 11.87
N VAL A 53 -11.37 10.63 13.05
CA VAL A 53 -11.37 11.66 14.11
C VAL A 53 -10.46 12.84 13.74
N THR A 54 -9.32 12.58 13.11
CA THR A 54 -8.36 13.63 12.72
C THR A 54 -8.67 14.26 11.37
N GLY A 55 -9.65 13.73 10.63
CA GLY A 55 -9.94 14.18 9.26
C GLY A 55 -8.82 13.83 8.26
N SER A 56 -7.92 12.92 8.62
CA SER A 56 -6.82 12.45 7.77
C SER A 56 -7.22 11.34 6.80
N THR A 57 -8.53 11.10 6.67
CA THR A 57 -9.05 10.10 5.71
C THR A 57 -8.56 10.42 4.31
N ASP A 58 -7.90 9.47 3.69
CA ASP A 58 -7.43 9.56 2.32
C ASP A 58 -8.61 9.84 1.37
N ARG A 59 -8.57 10.98 0.69
CA ARG A 59 -9.64 11.42 -0.23
C ARG A 59 -9.56 10.76 -1.60
N TYR A 60 -8.40 10.19 -1.92
CA TYR A 60 -8.07 9.60 -3.20
C TYR A 60 -7.47 8.20 -3.04
N PRO A 61 -8.18 7.28 -2.34
CA PRO A 61 -7.65 5.96 -2.05
C PRO A 61 -7.51 5.12 -3.31
N VAL A 62 -6.37 4.44 -3.47
CA VAL A 62 -6.19 3.40 -4.46
C VAL A 62 -6.61 2.07 -3.85
N LEU A 63 -7.76 1.56 -4.24
CA LEU A 63 -8.47 0.48 -3.53
C LEU A 63 -7.67 -0.83 -3.46
N HIS A 64 -7.04 -1.25 -4.55
CA HIS A 64 -6.24 -2.47 -4.59
C HIS A 64 -4.97 -2.39 -3.72
N ASP A 65 -4.40 -1.20 -3.52
CA ASP A 65 -3.26 -1.02 -2.59
C ASP A 65 -3.71 -1.01 -1.13
N LYS A 66 -4.89 -0.43 -0.84
CA LYS A 66 -5.47 -0.47 0.52
C LYS A 66 -5.76 -1.90 0.97
N VAL A 67 -6.11 -2.81 0.05
CA VAL A 67 -6.32 -4.24 0.38
C VAL A 67 -5.03 -4.88 0.88
N VAL A 68 -3.87 -4.58 0.29
CA VAL A 68 -2.57 -5.12 0.76
C VAL A 68 -2.26 -4.67 2.19
N GLY A 69 -2.50 -3.41 2.51
CA GLY A 69 -2.38 -2.91 3.89
C GLY A 69 -3.29 -3.64 4.88
N LEU A 70 -4.53 -3.96 4.46
CA LEU A 70 -5.45 -4.76 5.26
C LEU A 70 -5.00 -6.22 5.41
N GLN A 71 -4.40 -6.82 4.38
CA GLN A 71 -3.82 -8.17 4.47
C GLN A 71 -2.68 -8.23 5.47
N LEU A 72 -1.78 -7.23 5.47
CA LEU A 72 -0.68 -7.14 6.45
C LEU A 72 -1.19 -6.99 7.87
N SER A 73 -2.10 -6.05 8.08
CA SER A 73 -2.73 -5.84 9.39
C SER A 73 -3.51 -7.09 9.82
N GLY A 74 -4.20 -7.73 8.87
CA GLY A 74 -4.89 -9.00 9.05
C GLY A 74 -3.95 -10.12 9.47
N LEU A 75 -2.80 -10.25 8.83
CA LEU A 75 -1.79 -11.25 9.14
C LEU A 75 -1.20 -11.05 10.54
N PHE A 76 -0.60 -9.88 10.79
CA PHE A 76 0.20 -9.65 11.99
C PHE A 76 -0.65 -9.39 13.23
N ILE A 77 -1.72 -8.61 13.12
CA ILE A 77 -2.54 -8.22 14.25
C ILE A 77 -3.62 -9.29 14.51
N LEU A 78 -4.49 -9.52 13.53
CA LEU A 78 -5.62 -10.43 13.72
C LEU A 78 -5.20 -11.90 13.72
N GLY A 79 -4.37 -12.28 12.77
CA GLY A 79 -3.81 -13.63 12.66
C GLY A 79 -2.86 -13.97 13.80
N GLY A 80 -1.99 -13.01 14.19
CA GLY A 80 -1.11 -13.18 15.35
C GLY A 80 -1.90 -13.36 16.64
N GLY A 81 -2.92 -12.53 16.87
CA GLY A 81 -3.87 -12.72 17.97
C GLY A 81 -4.57 -14.08 17.92
N ALA A 82 -5.03 -14.47 16.74
CA ALA A 82 -5.69 -15.76 16.54
C ALA A 82 -4.78 -16.95 16.82
N LEU A 83 -3.52 -16.90 16.42
CA LEU A 83 -2.51 -17.92 16.73
C LEU A 83 -2.35 -18.12 18.23
N VAL A 84 -2.17 -17.01 18.97
CA VAL A 84 -1.98 -17.07 20.42
C VAL A 84 -3.24 -17.59 21.13
N VAL A 85 -4.42 -17.08 20.79
CA VAL A 85 -5.69 -17.47 21.41
C VAL A 85 -6.03 -18.92 21.10
N ALA A 86 -5.83 -19.38 19.86
CA ALA A 86 -6.04 -20.77 19.46
C ALA A 86 -5.11 -21.73 20.25
N ASN A 87 -3.84 -21.35 20.42
CA ASN A 87 -2.89 -22.11 21.23
C ASN A 87 -3.33 -22.18 22.70
N LEU A 88 -3.69 -21.05 23.33
CA LEU A 88 -4.15 -20.99 24.71
C LEU A 88 -5.41 -21.82 24.94
N ASN A 89 -6.37 -21.76 24.02
CA ASN A 89 -7.61 -22.54 24.11
C ASN A 89 -7.34 -24.05 23.98
N ALA A 90 -6.47 -24.46 23.06
CA ALA A 90 -6.09 -25.85 22.89
C ALA A 90 -5.29 -26.40 24.07
N LEU A 91 -4.50 -25.55 24.77
CA LEU A 91 -3.72 -25.93 25.97
C LEU A 91 -4.53 -25.85 27.27
N ARG A 92 -5.79 -25.40 27.24
CA ARG A 92 -6.56 -25.12 28.47
C ARG A 92 -6.65 -26.34 29.39
N ALA A 93 -6.95 -27.53 28.87
CA ALA A 93 -7.03 -28.75 29.68
C ALA A 93 -5.72 -29.00 30.44
N HIS A 94 -4.60 -28.86 29.77
CA HIS A 94 -3.28 -29.02 30.35
C HIS A 94 -2.98 -27.95 31.41
N ARG A 95 -3.25 -26.69 31.13
CA ARG A 95 -3.02 -25.56 32.06
C ARG A 95 -3.84 -25.68 33.34
N HIS A 96 -5.06 -26.20 33.26
CA HIS A 96 -5.94 -26.40 34.42
C HIS A 96 -5.80 -27.79 35.04
N ARG A 97 -4.85 -28.62 34.60
CA ARG A 97 -4.60 -29.98 35.11
C ARG A 97 -5.86 -30.88 35.00
N THR A 98 -6.70 -30.66 33.98
CA THR A 98 -7.94 -31.43 33.77
C THR A 98 -7.78 -32.51 32.70
N ASP A 99 -6.55 -32.82 32.28
CA ASP A 99 -6.29 -33.80 31.22
C ASP A 99 -6.91 -35.17 31.52
N ALA A 100 -6.87 -35.63 32.80
CA ALA A 100 -7.48 -36.88 33.24
C ALA A 100 -9.00 -36.89 33.05
N LEU A 101 -9.70 -35.76 33.28
CA LEU A 101 -11.14 -35.64 33.03
C LEU A 101 -11.45 -35.68 31.54
N TYR A 102 -10.59 -35.07 30.73
CA TYR A 102 -10.76 -35.09 29.27
C TYR A 102 -10.49 -36.48 28.66
N SER A 103 -9.70 -37.35 29.31
CA SER A 103 -9.43 -38.70 28.82
C SER A 103 -10.63 -39.63 28.94
N VAL A 104 -11.54 -39.37 29.89
CA VAL A 104 -12.77 -40.15 30.09
C VAL A 104 -13.99 -39.62 29.29
N LEU A 105 -13.81 -38.50 28.57
CA LEU A 105 -14.89 -37.96 27.74
C LEU A 105 -15.11 -38.81 26.49
N VAL A 106 -16.37 -38.96 26.10
CA VAL A 106 -16.81 -39.74 24.95
C VAL A 106 -16.25 -39.21 23.63
N LEU A 107 -15.91 -37.91 23.54
CA LEU A 107 -15.41 -37.31 22.30
C LEU A 107 -13.91 -37.55 22.12
N PRO A 108 -13.50 -38.32 21.08
CA PRO A 108 -12.07 -38.61 20.82
C PRO A 108 -11.24 -37.35 20.52
N ASP A 109 -9.92 -37.43 20.81
CA ASP A 109 -8.99 -36.31 20.61
C ASP A 109 -9.00 -35.69 19.20
N PRO A 110 -9.07 -36.44 18.08
CA PRO A 110 -9.15 -35.84 16.76
C PRO A 110 -10.37 -34.97 16.55
N TRP A 111 -11.51 -35.37 17.08
CA TRP A 111 -12.74 -34.59 17.00
C TRP A 111 -12.69 -33.31 17.84
N ARG A 112 -12.02 -33.37 19.00
CA ARG A 112 -11.73 -32.18 19.82
C ARG A 112 -10.80 -31.23 19.08
N THR A 113 -9.76 -31.74 18.44
CA THR A 113 -8.84 -30.94 17.62
C THR A 113 -9.57 -30.29 16.46
N ALA A 114 -10.44 -31.03 15.77
CA ALA A 114 -11.30 -30.50 14.70
C ALA A 114 -12.19 -29.35 15.21
N ALA A 115 -12.76 -29.47 16.41
CA ALA A 115 -13.55 -28.40 17.02
C ALA A 115 -12.69 -27.13 17.27
N PHE A 116 -11.45 -27.26 17.76
CA PHE A 116 -10.54 -26.13 17.93
C PHE A 116 -10.11 -25.49 16.60
N LEU A 117 -9.98 -26.26 15.52
CA LEU A 117 -9.69 -25.76 14.18
C LEU A 117 -10.87 -25.00 13.57
N LEU A 118 -12.11 -25.42 13.87
CA LEU A 118 -13.32 -24.76 13.40
C LEU A 118 -13.69 -23.49 14.20
N ALA A 119 -13.31 -23.44 15.47
CA ALA A 119 -13.67 -22.34 16.37
C ALA A 119 -13.26 -20.94 15.90
N PRO A 120 -12.09 -20.70 15.25
CA PRO A 120 -11.70 -19.39 14.74
C PRO A 120 -12.45 -18.95 13.48
N LEU A 121 -13.14 -19.85 12.74
CA LEU A 121 -13.74 -19.52 11.44
C LEU A 121 -14.82 -18.41 11.50
N PRO A 122 -15.73 -18.37 12.50
CA PRO A 122 -16.65 -17.25 12.62
C PRO A 122 -15.97 -15.91 12.87
N TYR A 123 -14.84 -15.91 13.63
CA TYR A 123 -14.02 -14.72 13.80
C TYR A 123 -13.38 -14.28 12.48
N ALA A 124 -12.79 -15.21 11.72
CA ALA A 124 -12.22 -14.94 10.41
C ALA A 124 -13.28 -14.36 9.45
N ALA A 125 -14.49 -14.90 9.44
CA ALA A 125 -15.60 -14.38 8.65
C ALA A 125 -16.00 -12.95 9.08
N GLY A 126 -16.08 -12.67 10.39
CA GLY A 126 -16.35 -11.34 10.91
C GLY A 126 -15.30 -10.30 10.50
N VAL A 127 -14.02 -10.70 10.54
CA VAL A 127 -12.90 -9.87 10.07
C VAL A 127 -13.02 -9.55 8.58
N THR A 128 -13.43 -10.54 7.76
CA THR A 128 -13.64 -10.32 6.32
C THR A 128 -14.73 -9.29 6.06
N LEU A 129 -15.84 -9.40 6.78
CA LEU A 129 -16.93 -8.43 6.66
C LEU A 129 -16.47 -7.02 7.06
N LEU A 130 -15.64 -6.91 8.09
CA LEU A 130 -15.09 -5.64 8.54
C LEU A 130 -14.14 -5.04 7.50
N ALA A 131 -13.24 -5.84 6.92
CA ALA A 131 -12.33 -5.41 5.85
C ALA A 131 -13.11 -5.01 4.59
N ALA A 132 -14.11 -5.80 4.18
CA ALA A 132 -14.97 -5.49 3.05
C ALA A 132 -15.77 -4.20 3.28
N ALA A 133 -16.28 -3.98 4.48
CA ALA A 133 -16.97 -2.73 4.85
C ALA A 133 -16.03 -1.52 4.75
N ARG A 134 -14.77 -1.64 5.20
CA ARG A 134 -13.76 -0.57 5.05
C ARG A 134 -13.48 -0.25 3.59
N ILE A 135 -13.21 -1.25 2.76
CA ILE A 135 -12.97 -1.05 1.32
C ILE A 135 -14.21 -0.48 0.64
N GLY A 136 -15.40 -0.99 0.99
CA GLY A 136 -16.67 -0.45 0.48
C GLY A 136 -16.86 1.03 0.84
N ALA A 137 -16.56 1.42 2.08
CA ALA A 137 -16.62 2.82 2.51
C ALA A 137 -15.62 3.69 1.72
N LEU A 138 -14.39 3.22 1.48
CA LEU A 138 -13.41 3.93 0.68
C LEU A 138 -13.84 4.03 -0.79
N ALA A 139 -14.46 2.99 -1.34
CA ALA A 139 -14.96 2.98 -2.73
C ALA A 139 -16.11 3.98 -2.99
N LEU A 140 -16.77 4.45 -1.94
CA LEU A 140 -17.81 5.48 -2.04
C LEU A 140 -17.23 6.91 -2.09
N LEU A 141 -15.93 7.09 -1.88
CA LEU A 141 -15.30 8.40 -1.97
C LEU A 141 -15.19 8.83 -3.44
N PRO A 142 -15.49 10.10 -3.78
CA PRO A 142 -15.45 10.57 -5.16
C PRO A 142 -14.08 10.44 -5.85
N GLY A 143 -13.00 10.45 -5.05
CA GLY A 143 -11.62 10.31 -5.54
C GLY A 143 -11.08 8.89 -5.48
N ALA A 144 -11.92 7.87 -5.16
CA ALA A 144 -11.46 6.48 -5.14
C ALA A 144 -11.00 6.02 -6.52
N ALA A 145 -9.84 5.36 -6.58
CA ALA A 145 -9.24 4.85 -7.80
C ALA A 145 -9.05 3.33 -7.74
N GLY A 146 -9.11 2.69 -8.92
CA GLY A 146 -8.94 1.25 -9.05
C GLY A 146 -10.09 0.44 -8.47
N ARG A 147 -9.89 -0.86 -8.39
CA ARG A 147 -10.89 -1.82 -7.90
C ARG A 147 -10.24 -2.85 -6.98
N PRO A 148 -10.92 -3.26 -5.88
CA PRO A 148 -10.42 -4.32 -5.03
C PRO A 148 -10.54 -5.67 -5.75
N ASP A 149 -9.53 -6.52 -5.65
CA ASP A 149 -9.62 -7.92 -6.09
C ASP A 149 -10.32 -8.76 -5.00
N PRO A 150 -11.45 -9.44 -5.30
CA PRO A 150 -12.13 -10.30 -4.34
C PRO A 150 -11.25 -11.43 -3.78
N ALA A 151 -10.30 -11.96 -4.58
CA ALA A 151 -9.37 -13.00 -4.13
C ALA A 151 -8.38 -12.45 -3.09
N GLU A 152 -7.92 -11.21 -3.26
CA GLU A 152 -7.08 -10.54 -2.26
C GLU A 152 -7.84 -10.25 -0.96
N LEU A 153 -9.11 -9.87 -1.02
CA LEU A 153 -9.95 -9.72 0.17
C LEU A 153 -10.19 -11.07 0.88
N ALA A 154 -10.43 -12.14 0.10
CA ALA A 154 -10.61 -13.50 0.62
C ALA A 154 -9.34 -14.07 1.25
N LEU A 155 -8.17 -13.55 0.95
CA LEU A 155 -6.92 -13.95 1.56
C LEU A 155 -6.87 -13.61 3.06
N ILE A 156 -7.49 -12.52 3.51
CA ILE A 156 -7.47 -12.07 4.91
C ILE A 156 -7.99 -13.16 5.87
N PRO A 157 -9.20 -13.73 5.69
CA PRO A 157 -9.69 -14.80 6.55
C PRO A 157 -8.85 -16.08 6.45
N VAL A 158 -8.27 -16.35 5.30
CA VAL A 158 -7.41 -17.54 5.11
C VAL A 158 -6.11 -17.39 5.90
N LEU A 159 -5.51 -16.20 5.94
CA LEU A 159 -4.34 -15.90 6.77
C LEU A 159 -4.66 -16.05 8.27
N VAL A 160 -5.81 -15.56 8.70
CA VAL A 160 -6.27 -15.73 10.09
C VAL A 160 -6.47 -17.21 10.42
N ALA A 161 -7.08 -17.98 9.51
CA ALA A 161 -7.30 -19.41 9.68
C ALA A 161 -5.98 -20.20 9.70
N LEU A 162 -5.02 -19.85 8.84
CA LEU A 162 -3.68 -20.43 8.80
C LEU A 162 -2.96 -20.25 10.15
N LEU A 163 -2.94 -19.03 10.66
CA LEU A 163 -2.26 -18.74 11.92
C LEU A 163 -2.98 -19.36 13.12
N ALA A 164 -4.31 -19.36 13.14
CA ALA A 164 -5.08 -20.07 14.16
C ALA A 164 -4.82 -21.58 14.14
N ALA A 165 -4.81 -22.20 12.94
CA ALA A 165 -4.48 -23.63 12.79
C ALA A 165 -3.04 -23.91 13.27
N THR A 166 -2.10 -23.01 12.97
CA THR A 166 -0.72 -23.08 13.47
C THR A 166 -0.71 -23.05 15.01
N GLY A 167 -1.50 -22.18 15.64
CA GLY A 167 -1.63 -22.11 17.11
C GLY A 167 -2.15 -23.45 17.70
N VAL A 168 -3.14 -24.08 17.05
CA VAL A 168 -3.63 -25.40 17.46
C VAL A 168 -2.54 -26.47 17.27
N LEU A 169 -1.83 -26.48 16.15
CA LEU A 169 -0.74 -27.42 15.89
C LEU A 169 0.37 -27.28 16.93
N LEU A 170 0.81 -26.05 17.22
CA LEU A 170 1.83 -25.77 18.25
C LEU A 170 1.42 -26.32 19.62
N ALA A 171 0.15 -26.16 20.02
CA ALA A 171 -0.37 -26.73 21.27
C ALA A 171 -0.31 -28.28 21.27
N ARG A 172 -0.38 -28.94 20.10
CA ARG A 172 -0.26 -30.39 19.99
C ARG A 172 1.20 -30.87 19.92
N LEU A 173 2.14 -30.00 19.54
CA LEU A 173 3.57 -30.28 19.48
C LEU A 173 4.26 -29.99 20.81
N VAL A 174 3.96 -28.82 21.41
CA VAL A 174 4.65 -28.32 22.61
C VAL A 174 3.61 -27.81 23.60
N ARG A 175 3.62 -28.38 24.80
CA ARG A 175 2.67 -28.03 25.89
C ARG A 175 3.08 -26.75 26.64
N SER A 176 3.38 -25.68 25.90
CA SER A 176 3.80 -24.40 26.46
C SER A 176 3.04 -23.22 25.86
N ALA A 177 2.57 -22.30 26.69
CA ALA A 177 1.88 -21.09 26.27
C ALA A 177 2.83 -20.04 25.63
N VAL A 178 4.12 -20.12 25.93
CA VAL A 178 5.13 -19.14 25.44
C VAL A 178 5.52 -19.42 23.99
N VAL A 179 5.32 -20.65 23.51
CA VAL A 179 5.72 -21.04 22.15
C VAL A 179 4.97 -20.26 21.08
N ALA A 180 3.68 -19.95 21.29
CA ALA A 180 2.88 -19.22 20.30
C ALA A 180 3.36 -17.77 20.08
N PRO A 181 3.59 -16.94 21.12
CA PRO A 181 4.20 -15.61 20.92
C PRO A 181 5.59 -15.67 20.30
N LEU A 182 6.45 -16.61 20.71
CA LEU A 182 7.78 -16.78 20.11
C LEU A 182 7.72 -17.17 18.64
N ALA A 183 6.82 -18.09 18.28
CA ALA A 183 6.60 -18.49 16.91
C ALA A 183 6.10 -17.31 16.06
N MET A 184 5.22 -16.47 16.61
CA MET A 184 4.75 -15.26 15.91
C MET A 184 5.88 -14.26 15.70
N PHE A 185 6.72 -14.04 16.69
CA PHE A 185 7.89 -13.17 16.57
C PHE A 185 8.88 -13.70 15.51
N ALA A 186 9.23 -14.99 15.57
CA ALA A 186 10.10 -15.63 14.59
C ALA A 186 9.52 -15.55 13.17
N PHE A 187 8.20 -15.74 13.04
CA PHE A 187 7.50 -15.60 11.77
C PHE A 187 7.56 -14.16 11.25
N ALA A 188 7.37 -13.14 12.10
CA ALA A 188 7.44 -11.74 11.70
C ALA A 188 8.84 -11.37 11.19
N VAL A 189 9.90 -11.81 11.91
CA VAL A 189 11.30 -11.62 11.49
C VAL A 189 11.57 -12.32 10.16
N ALA A 190 11.12 -13.58 10.01
CA ALA A 190 11.30 -14.33 8.76
C ALA A 190 10.55 -13.66 7.59
N ALA A 191 9.30 -13.25 7.79
CA ALA A 191 8.50 -12.56 6.78
C ALA A 191 9.14 -11.24 6.33
N PHE A 192 9.68 -10.45 7.27
CA PHE A 192 10.41 -9.22 6.95
C PHE A 192 11.70 -9.51 6.17
N THR A 193 12.47 -10.52 6.60
CA THR A 193 13.70 -10.92 5.89
C THR A 193 13.40 -11.39 4.47
N VAL A 194 12.34 -12.19 4.30
CA VAL A 194 11.88 -12.66 2.98
C VAL A 194 11.43 -11.48 2.11
N LEU A 195 10.71 -10.52 2.68
CA LEU A 195 10.30 -9.31 1.96
C LEU A 195 11.50 -8.54 1.41
N VAL A 196 12.49 -8.27 2.27
CA VAL A 196 13.72 -7.55 1.88
C VAL A 196 14.51 -8.34 0.83
N ALA A 197 14.60 -9.67 0.97
CA ALA A 197 15.33 -10.51 0.03
C ALA A 197 14.58 -10.68 -1.31
N ALA A 198 13.25 -10.75 -1.30
CA ALA A 198 12.42 -10.80 -2.50
C ALA A 198 12.50 -9.50 -3.31
N ALA A 199 12.58 -8.35 -2.64
CA ALA A 199 12.81 -7.05 -3.26
C ALA A 199 14.13 -6.99 -4.04
N ARG A 200 15.07 -7.91 -3.78
CA ARG A 200 16.33 -8.08 -4.54
C ARG A 200 16.22 -9.02 -5.75
N GLY A 201 15.01 -9.35 -6.18
CA GLY A 201 14.76 -10.10 -7.42
C GLY A 201 14.75 -11.63 -7.30
N ASN A 202 14.76 -12.21 -6.10
CA ASN A 202 14.68 -13.66 -5.94
C ASN A 202 13.23 -14.17 -6.01
N ALA A 203 12.80 -14.58 -7.21
CA ALA A 203 11.44 -15.06 -7.46
C ALA A 203 11.05 -16.30 -6.60
N ALA A 204 12.01 -17.15 -6.23
CA ALA A 204 11.72 -18.35 -5.41
C ALA A 204 11.17 -17.98 -4.02
N LEU A 205 11.54 -16.82 -3.50
CA LEU A 205 11.05 -16.33 -2.21
C LEU A 205 9.58 -15.92 -2.22
N ARG A 206 8.93 -15.79 -3.39
CA ARG A 206 7.48 -15.52 -3.49
C ARG A 206 6.65 -16.56 -2.73
N LEU A 207 7.06 -17.84 -2.73
CA LEU A 207 6.38 -18.90 -1.99
C LEU A 207 6.43 -18.73 -0.46
N LEU A 208 7.40 -17.99 0.04
CA LEU A 208 7.53 -17.72 1.48
C LEU A 208 6.81 -16.44 1.91
N GLN A 209 6.30 -15.66 0.97
CA GLN A 209 5.53 -14.46 1.28
C GLN A 209 4.07 -14.83 1.57
N PRO A 210 3.57 -14.57 2.77
CA PRO A 210 2.17 -14.83 3.10
C PRO A 210 1.23 -13.77 2.50
N VAL A 211 1.75 -12.59 2.21
CA VAL A 211 1.09 -11.49 1.51
C VAL A 211 1.96 -11.11 0.34
N MET A 212 1.39 -11.06 -0.85
CA MET A 212 2.12 -10.62 -2.03
C MET A 212 2.15 -9.10 -2.08
N PHE A 213 3.33 -8.56 -1.93
CA PHE A 213 3.59 -7.18 -2.31
C PHE A 213 3.71 -7.13 -3.83
N GLY A 214 3.16 -6.08 -4.45
CA GLY A 214 3.49 -5.79 -5.85
C GLY A 214 4.99 -5.54 -5.97
N ASP A 215 5.52 -5.74 -7.17
CA ASP A 215 6.95 -5.49 -7.45
C ASP A 215 7.32 -4.00 -7.29
N LEU A 216 6.35 -3.13 -7.06
CA LEU A 216 6.52 -1.69 -6.98
C LEU A 216 5.86 -1.12 -5.72
N PRO A 217 6.48 -0.13 -5.07
CA PRO A 217 5.91 0.58 -3.93
C PRO A 217 4.80 1.57 -4.35
N PHE A 218 4.42 1.61 -5.63
CA PHE A 218 3.53 2.61 -6.22
C PHE A 218 2.28 1.96 -6.80
N ALA A 219 1.17 2.69 -6.73
CA ALA A 219 -0.07 2.26 -7.32
C ALA A 219 0.05 2.21 -8.85
N LEU A 220 -0.18 1.04 -9.43
CA LEU A 220 -0.39 0.88 -10.86
C LEU A 220 -1.90 0.87 -11.16
N PRO A 221 -2.32 1.15 -12.41
CA PRO A 221 -3.66 0.78 -12.85
C PRO A 221 -3.97 -0.68 -12.54
N ALA A 222 -5.16 -1.00 -12.05
CA ALA A 222 -5.51 -2.34 -11.60
C ALA A 222 -5.30 -3.41 -12.70
N ASP A 223 -5.47 -3.03 -13.97
CA ASP A 223 -5.26 -3.91 -15.13
C ASP A 223 -3.77 -4.17 -15.44
N LEU A 224 -2.85 -3.44 -14.80
CA LEU A 224 -1.40 -3.61 -14.99
C LEU A 224 -0.73 -4.27 -13.77
N VAL A 225 -1.48 -4.57 -12.72
CA VAL A 225 -0.96 -5.20 -11.51
C VAL A 225 -0.79 -6.70 -11.75
N ASP A 226 0.47 -7.17 -11.81
CA ASP A 226 0.80 -8.61 -11.94
C ASP A 226 0.82 -9.28 -10.55
N ARG A 227 -0.38 -9.50 -9.99
CA ARG A 227 -0.56 -10.26 -8.76
C ARG A 227 -1.41 -11.51 -9.06
N PRO A 228 -0.86 -12.72 -8.96
CA PRO A 228 -1.63 -13.95 -9.16
C PRO A 228 -2.53 -14.26 -7.95
N SER A 229 -3.43 -13.32 -7.60
CA SER A 229 -4.20 -13.28 -6.36
C SER A 229 -4.98 -14.57 -6.09
N LEU A 230 -5.68 -15.10 -7.09
CA LEU A 230 -6.44 -16.36 -6.95
C LEU A 230 -5.53 -17.57 -6.73
N ARG A 231 -4.39 -17.61 -7.41
CA ARG A 231 -3.39 -18.69 -7.28
C ARG A 231 -2.74 -18.60 -5.89
N HIS A 232 -2.42 -17.41 -5.43
CA HIS A 232 -1.88 -17.18 -4.10
C HIS A 232 -2.88 -17.53 -2.99
N LEU A 233 -4.15 -17.16 -3.15
CA LEU A 233 -5.23 -17.57 -2.25
C LEU A 233 -5.31 -19.10 -2.15
N GLY A 234 -5.30 -19.80 -3.29
CA GLY A 234 -5.30 -21.26 -3.32
C GLY A 234 -4.09 -21.88 -2.62
N TYR A 235 -2.90 -21.30 -2.81
CA TYR A 235 -1.68 -21.72 -2.16
C TYR A 235 -1.75 -21.58 -0.63
N VAL A 236 -2.11 -20.39 -0.13
CA VAL A 236 -2.21 -20.13 1.31
C VAL A 236 -3.34 -20.96 1.95
N ALA A 237 -4.47 -21.15 1.25
CA ALA A 237 -5.54 -22.04 1.70
C ALA A 237 -5.06 -23.50 1.80
N GLY A 238 -4.28 -23.96 0.81
CA GLY A 238 -3.62 -25.25 0.85
C GLY A 238 -2.69 -25.40 2.06
N LEU A 239 -1.86 -24.38 2.34
CA LEU A 239 -0.99 -24.36 3.53
C LEU A 239 -1.82 -24.40 4.83
N ALA A 240 -2.91 -23.63 4.93
CA ALA A 240 -3.80 -23.67 6.08
C ALA A 240 -4.40 -25.06 6.29
N GLY A 241 -4.82 -25.70 5.20
CA GLY A 241 -5.28 -27.08 5.20
C GLY A 241 -4.22 -28.09 5.65
N LEU A 242 -2.97 -27.95 5.16
CA LEU A 242 -1.85 -28.79 5.57
C LEU A 242 -1.56 -28.69 7.07
N VAL A 243 -1.53 -27.47 7.61
CA VAL A 243 -1.33 -27.24 9.05
C VAL A 243 -2.48 -27.85 9.87
N ALA A 244 -3.72 -27.69 9.41
CA ALA A 244 -4.89 -28.28 10.06
C ALA A 244 -4.84 -29.82 10.05
N VAL A 245 -4.48 -30.42 8.92
CA VAL A 245 -4.31 -31.88 8.80
C VAL A 245 -3.17 -32.37 9.68
N ALA A 246 -2.04 -31.66 9.75
CA ALA A 246 -0.94 -31.98 10.64
C ALA A 246 -1.37 -31.97 12.12
N ALA A 247 -2.21 -31.00 12.54
CA ALA A 247 -2.78 -30.96 13.88
C ALA A 247 -3.69 -32.16 14.16
N LEU A 248 -4.49 -32.59 13.17
CA LEU A 248 -5.32 -33.80 13.27
C LEU A 248 -4.48 -35.07 13.35
N PHE A 249 -3.44 -35.23 12.55
CA PHE A 249 -2.52 -36.38 12.63
C PHE A 249 -1.83 -36.45 14.00
N ARG A 250 -1.39 -35.32 14.54
CA ARG A 250 -0.79 -35.25 15.89
C ARG A 250 -1.77 -35.62 17.00
N SER A 251 -3.06 -35.46 16.78
CA SER A 251 -4.11 -35.89 17.71
C SER A 251 -4.61 -37.33 17.49
N GLY A 252 -3.96 -38.10 16.62
CA GLY A 252 -4.26 -39.50 16.37
C GLY A 252 -5.25 -39.80 15.25
N ALA A 253 -5.63 -38.81 14.43
CA ALA A 253 -6.47 -39.05 13.26
C ALA A 253 -5.69 -39.78 12.16
N ARG A 254 -5.99 -41.06 11.91
CA ARG A 254 -5.31 -41.90 10.89
C ARG A 254 -6.27 -42.55 9.88
N GLY A 255 -7.53 -42.12 9.86
CA GLY A 255 -8.56 -42.68 8.97
C GLY A 255 -8.40 -42.18 7.51
N ARG A 256 -8.91 -43.00 6.57
CA ARG A 256 -8.93 -42.67 5.14
C ARG A 256 -9.35 -41.22 4.81
N PRO A 257 -10.38 -40.62 5.43
CA PRO A 257 -10.79 -39.26 5.07
C PRO A 257 -9.71 -38.20 5.38
N VAL A 258 -8.93 -38.39 6.44
CA VAL A 258 -7.85 -37.43 6.79
C VAL A 258 -6.66 -37.60 5.84
N THR A 259 -6.35 -38.84 5.43
CA THR A 259 -5.31 -39.09 4.42
C THR A 259 -5.69 -38.49 3.06
N VAL A 260 -6.95 -38.70 2.63
CA VAL A 260 -7.46 -38.08 1.39
C VAL A 260 -7.41 -36.55 1.48
N ALA A 261 -7.84 -35.98 2.60
CA ALA A 261 -7.74 -34.53 2.82
C ALA A 261 -6.28 -34.05 2.74
N ALA A 262 -5.33 -34.78 3.35
CA ALA A 262 -3.90 -34.47 3.27
C ALA A 262 -3.40 -34.44 1.81
N VAL A 263 -3.74 -35.45 1.01
CA VAL A 263 -3.36 -35.49 -0.40
C VAL A 263 -3.97 -34.34 -1.18
N LEU A 264 -5.26 -34.08 -1.01
CA LEU A 264 -5.94 -32.97 -1.71
C LEU A 264 -5.36 -31.60 -1.38
N VAL A 265 -5.15 -31.28 -0.09
CA VAL A 265 -4.58 -29.97 0.28
C VAL A 265 -3.12 -29.86 -0.16
N SER A 266 -2.35 -30.95 -0.19
CA SER A 266 -0.98 -30.96 -0.73
C SER A 266 -0.97 -30.69 -2.23
N LEU A 267 -1.87 -31.31 -2.98
CA LEU A 267 -2.02 -31.08 -4.42
C LEU A 267 -2.44 -29.62 -4.71
N VAL A 268 -3.39 -29.09 -3.94
CA VAL A 268 -3.82 -27.68 -4.09
C VAL A 268 -2.66 -26.74 -3.79
N ALA A 269 -1.94 -26.95 -2.68
CA ALA A 269 -0.80 -26.10 -2.33
C ALA A 269 0.31 -26.17 -3.39
N ALA A 270 0.65 -27.37 -3.87
CA ALA A 270 1.69 -27.57 -4.88
C ALA A 270 1.29 -26.96 -6.23
N ALA A 271 0.08 -27.25 -6.72
CA ALA A 271 -0.40 -26.75 -8.00
C ALA A 271 -0.57 -25.23 -7.99
N ALA A 272 -1.20 -24.67 -6.94
CA ALA A 272 -1.39 -23.24 -6.82
C ALA A 272 -0.04 -22.51 -6.58
N GLY A 273 0.87 -23.11 -5.81
CA GLY A 273 2.22 -22.58 -5.62
C GLY A 273 3.02 -22.54 -6.92
N ALA A 274 3.05 -23.63 -7.69
CA ALA A 274 3.71 -23.68 -8.99
C ALA A 274 3.11 -22.68 -9.98
N ALA A 275 1.78 -22.55 -9.97
CA ALA A 275 1.07 -21.64 -10.88
C ALA A 275 1.40 -20.14 -10.63
N GLN A 276 1.91 -19.77 -9.46
CA GLN A 276 2.32 -18.38 -9.16
C GLN A 276 3.54 -17.92 -9.97
N PHE A 277 4.33 -18.87 -10.50
CA PHE A 277 5.49 -18.55 -11.34
C PHE A 277 5.13 -18.37 -12.82
N HIS A 278 3.88 -18.61 -13.17
CA HIS A 278 3.44 -18.36 -14.53
C HIS A 278 3.24 -16.85 -14.74
N THR A 279 4.09 -16.27 -15.57
CA THR A 279 4.02 -14.85 -15.94
C THR A 279 3.11 -14.67 -17.15
N ASP A 280 2.29 -13.63 -17.13
CA ASP A 280 1.48 -13.22 -18.26
C ASP A 280 2.30 -12.28 -19.15
N ASP A 281 2.75 -12.79 -20.32
CA ASP A 281 3.52 -11.99 -21.27
C ASP A 281 2.71 -10.84 -21.89
N ALA A 282 1.38 -10.97 -21.99
CA ALA A 282 0.53 -9.89 -22.47
C ALA A 282 0.48 -8.75 -21.44
N LEU A 283 0.30 -9.09 -20.15
CA LEU A 283 0.32 -8.11 -19.08
C LEU A 283 1.69 -7.42 -18.96
N ARG A 284 2.78 -8.17 -19.10
CA ARG A 284 4.13 -7.60 -19.07
C ARG A 284 4.31 -6.60 -20.24
N ARG A 285 3.90 -6.94 -21.47
CA ARG A 285 3.93 -6.02 -22.60
C ARG A 285 3.07 -4.78 -22.36
N ALA A 286 1.87 -4.95 -21.78
CA ALA A 286 1.01 -3.83 -21.44
C ALA A 286 1.67 -2.90 -20.41
N ALA A 287 2.34 -3.45 -19.40
CA ALA A 287 3.08 -2.69 -18.39
C ALA A 287 4.27 -1.90 -18.99
N VAL A 288 5.04 -2.53 -19.89
CA VAL A 288 6.10 -1.85 -20.66
C VAL A 288 5.51 -0.70 -21.47
N THR A 289 4.42 -0.96 -22.20
CA THR A 289 3.75 0.07 -23.01
C THR A 289 3.22 1.21 -22.14
N ALA A 290 2.67 0.93 -20.96
CA ALA A 290 2.20 1.97 -20.04
C ALA A 290 3.33 2.88 -19.53
N THR A 291 4.54 2.33 -19.39
CA THR A 291 5.73 3.11 -18.99
C THR A 291 6.28 3.95 -20.16
N ASP A 292 6.46 3.34 -21.33
CA ASP A 292 7.19 3.97 -22.43
C ASP A 292 6.27 4.82 -23.33
N ASN A 293 5.01 4.40 -23.52
CA ASN A 293 4.01 5.09 -24.32
C ASN A 293 2.61 5.02 -23.68
N PRO A 294 2.40 5.69 -22.53
CA PRO A 294 1.12 5.66 -21.83
C PRO A 294 -0.05 6.20 -22.66
N ALA A 295 0.23 6.99 -23.70
CA ALA A 295 -0.78 7.63 -24.53
C ALA A 295 -1.79 6.65 -25.15
N VAL A 296 -1.35 5.42 -25.47
CA VAL A 296 -2.21 4.38 -26.07
C VAL A 296 -3.16 3.70 -25.08
N GLN A 297 -2.94 3.90 -23.77
CA GLN A 297 -3.74 3.28 -22.70
C GLN A 297 -4.50 4.30 -21.87
N GLN A 298 -4.38 5.59 -22.18
CA GLN A 298 -5.00 6.68 -21.44
C GLN A 298 -6.22 7.25 -22.18
N ALA A 299 -7.23 7.64 -21.39
CA ALA A 299 -8.31 8.47 -21.86
C ALA A 299 -7.99 9.95 -21.62
N CYS A 300 -8.18 10.80 -22.62
CA CYS A 300 -7.92 12.23 -22.51
C CYS A 300 -9.25 13.00 -22.47
N HIS A 301 -9.34 13.94 -21.53
CA HIS A 301 -10.50 14.80 -21.31
C HIS A 301 -10.07 16.26 -21.44
N ARG A 302 -10.68 17.00 -22.37
CA ARG A 302 -10.43 18.43 -22.51
C ARG A 302 -11.30 19.20 -21.52
N ARG A 303 -10.66 20.10 -20.75
CA ARG A 303 -11.32 21.04 -19.84
C ARG A 303 -10.75 22.43 -20.07
N GLY A 304 -11.58 23.30 -20.63
CA GLY A 304 -11.13 24.59 -21.11
C GLY A 304 -10.08 24.44 -22.22
N ASP A 305 -8.92 25.03 -22.00
CA ASP A 305 -7.75 25.01 -22.91
C ASP A 305 -6.71 23.93 -22.56
N VAL A 306 -6.98 23.12 -21.54
CA VAL A 306 -6.06 22.06 -21.05
C VAL A 306 -6.62 20.67 -21.36
N THR A 307 -5.73 19.77 -21.78
CA THR A 307 -6.04 18.34 -22.00
C THR A 307 -5.49 17.52 -20.84
N TYR A 308 -6.36 16.75 -20.16
CA TYR A 308 -6.01 15.86 -19.04
C TYR A 308 -6.10 14.42 -19.49
N CYS A 309 -4.99 13.67 -19.45
CA CYS A 309 -4.91 12.28 -19.86
C CYS A 309 -4.58 11.39 -18.66
N ALA A 310 -5.47 10.43 -18.35
CA ALA A 310 -5.37 9.53 -17.22
C ALA A 310 -5.61 8.08 -17.63
N PHE A 311 -5.03 7.12 -16.91
CA PHE A 311 -5.51 5.74 -16.97
C PHE A 311 -6.93 5.67 -16.40
N ALA A 312 -7.71 4.69 -16.87
CA ALA A 312 -9.15 4.59 -16.55
C ALA A 312 -9.46 4.67 -15.06
N ASP A 313 -8.67 4.02 -14.22
CA ASP A 313 -8.84 3.98 -12.77
C ASP A 313 -8.70 5.36 -12.09
N PHE A 314 -7.93 6.28 -12.68
CA PHE A 314 -7.55 7.55 -12.07
C PHE A 314 -8.27 8.76 -12.65
N THR A 315 -9.24 8.56 -13.55
CA THR A 315 -9.99 9.66 -14.17
C THR A 315 -10.72 10.54 -13.15
N ALA A 316 -11.09 9.98 -12.01
CA ALA A 316 -11.69 10.68 -10.88
C ALA A 316 -10.78 11.75 -10.26
N TRP A 317 -9.45 11.71 -10.51
CA TRP A 317 -8.48 12.65 -9.97
C TRP A 317 -8.32 13.92 -10.82
N ILE A 318 -8.80 13.91 -12.06
CA ILE A 318 -8.68 15.05 -13.00
C ILE A 318 -9.17 16.38 -12.39
N PRO A 319 -10.31 16.44 -11.67
CA PRO A 319 -10.72 17.69 -11.03
C PRO A 319 -9.71 18.25 -10.01
N GLY A 320 -9.02 17.36 -9.30
CA GLY A 320 -7.95 17.75 -8.38
C GLY A 320 -6.73 18.33 -9.10
N TRP A 321 -6.29 17.68 -10.18
CA TRP A 321 -5.20 18.22 -11.03
C TRP A 321 -5.56 19.57 -11.64
N GLU A 322 -6.79 19.70 -12.13
CA GLU A 322 -7.31 20.95 -12.67
C GLU A 322 -7.26 22.07 -11.63
N ALA A 323 -7.72 21.80 -10.39
CA ALA A 323 -7.75 22.80 -9.34
C ALA A 323 -6.34 23.32 -9.00
N VAL A 324 -5.34 22.44 -8.91
CA VAL A 324 -3.95 22.82 -8.64
C VAL A 324 -3.36 23.58 -9.82
N LEU A 325 -3.50 23.09 -11.05
CA LEU A 325 -2.99 23.77 -12.25
C LEU A 325 -3.59 25.15 -12.44
N GLN A 326 -4.89 25.30 -12.24
CA GLN A 326 -5.55 26.62 -12.31
C GLN A 326 -5.08 27.53 -11.16
N GLY A 327 -4.76 26.96 -10.00
CA GLY A 327 -4.14 27.68 -8.89
C GLY A 327 -2.82 28.32 -9.28
N VAL A 328 -1.92 27.56 -9.88
CA VAL A 328 -0.62 28.04 -10.40
C VAL A 328 -0.83 29.08 -11.51
N ARG A 329 -1.72 28.81 -12.46
CA ARG A 329 -1.99 29.69 -13.61
C ARG A 329 -2.50 31.08 -13.22
N ARG A 330 -3.26 31.19 -12.12
CA ARG A 330 -3.75 32.50 -11.64
C ARG A 330 -2.63 33.45 -11.24
N ALA A 331 -1.48 32.91 -10.84
CA ALA A 331 -0.33 33.70 -10.40
C ALA A 331 0.72 33.93 -11.51
N VAL A 332 0.48 33.40 -12.71
CA VAL A 332 1.37 33.49 -13.88
C VAL A 332 0.73 34.40 -14.92
N PRO A 333 1.49 35.33 -15.56
CA PRO A 333 0.97 36.13 -16.67
C PRO A 333 0.43 35.24 -17.80
N ALA A 334 -0.52 35.77 -18.58
CA ALA A 334 -1.02 35.05 -19.76
C ALA A 334 0.13 34.76 -20.72
N VAL A 335 0.59 33.52 -20.75
CA VAL A 335 1.67 33.08 -21.64
C VAL A 335 1.05 32.52 -22.92
N THR A 336 1.45 33.07 -24.07
CA THR A 336 1.14 32.49 -25.39
C THR A 336 2.07 31.31 -25.62
N GLY A 337 1.52 30.10 -25.67
CA GLY A 337 2.28 28.87 -25.88
C GLY A 337 1.39 27.77 -26.44
N PRO A 338 1.94 26.59 -26.72
CA PRO A 338 1.15 25.44 -27.11
C PRO A 338 0.12 25.07 -26.03
N PRO A 339 -1.01 24.46 -26.43
CA PRO A 339 -2.02 24.01 -25.48
C PRO A 339 -1.39 23.12 -24.40
N LEU A 340 -1.67 23.41 -23.12
CA LEU A 340 -1.15 22.62 -22.02
C LEU A 340 -1.83 21.26 -21.95
N ALA A 341 -1.08 20.25 -21.54
CA ALA A 341 -1.60 18.94 -21.21
C ALA A 341 -1.06 18.46 -19.86
N VAL A 342 -1.91 17.76 -19.12
CA VAL A 342 -1.53 16.98 -17.93
C VAL A 342 -1.66 15.52 -18.31
N ARG A 343 -0.61 14.74 -18.14
CA ARG A 343 -0.62 13.32 -18.48
C ARG A 343 -0.08 12.49 -17.35
N GLN A 344 -0.85 11.47 -16.98
CA GLN A 344 -0.43 10.54 -15.95
C GLN A 344 0.75 9.70 -16.43
N ARG A 345 1.70 9.49 -15.55
CA ARG A 345 2.88 8.68 -15.79
C ARG A 345 2.92 7.56 -14.76
N VAL A 346 3.24 6.36 -15.20
CA VAL A 346 3.43 5.19 -14.34
C VAL A 346 4.79 4.58 -14.62
N TRP A 347 5.32 3.93 -13.61
CA TRP A 347 6.54 3.14 -13.72
C TRP A 347 6.19 1.69 -13.41
N ALA A 348 6.03 0.88 -14.45
CA ALA A 348 5.59 -0.50 -14.34
C ALA A 348 6.73 -1.53 -14.42
N HIS A 349 7.98 -1.10 -14.57
CA HIS A 349 9.14 -1.96 -14.43
C HIS A 349 9.54 -2.03 -12.96
N GLY A 350 9.93 -3.22 -12.49
CA GLY A 350 10.35 -3.44 -11.11
C GLY A 350 11.38 -2.39 -10.66
N TYR A 351 11.30 -2.03 -9.39
CA TYR A 351 12.32 -1.18 -8.77
C TYR A 351 13.69 -1.70 -9.21
N PRO A 352 14.68 -0.86 -9.57
CA PRO A 352 16.03 -1.32 -9.81
C PRO A 352 16.53 -2.02 -8.56
N THR A 353 16.24 -3.32 -8.44
CA THR A 353 16.57 -4.14 -7.30
C THR A 353 18.06 -4.42 -7.40
N GLY A 354 18.80 -3.91 -6.45
CA GLY A 354 20.19 -4.26 -6.30
C GLY A 354 21.18 -3.14 -6.50
N GLY A 355 20.90 -1.91 -6.03
CA GLY A 355 21.95 -0.89 -5.92
C GLY A 355 22.57 -0.43 -7.26
N SER A 356 22.09 -0.93 -8.39
CA SER A 356 22.27 -0.28 -9.66
C SER A 356 21.34 0.93 -9.66
N THR A 357 21.86 2.06 -9.28
CA THR A 357 21.36 3.33 -9.77
C THR A 357 21.02 3.11 -11.23
N SER A 358 19.74 3.17 -11.61
CA SER A 358 19.39 3.35 -13.02
C SER A 358 20.35 4.43 -13.49
N SER A 359 21.16 4.13 -14.50
CA SER A 359 22.13 5.13 -14.94
C SER A 359 21.33 6.38 -15.31
N SER A 360 21.82 7.54 -14.97
CA SER A 360 21.17 8.82 -15.35
C SER A 360 20.88 8.87 -16.85
N ALA A 361 21.64 8.14 -17.65
CA ALA A 361 21.43 7.93 -19.08
C ALA A 361 20.15 7.15 -19.39
N ASP A 362 19.82 6.10 -18.63
CA ASP A 362 18.59 5.31 -18.80
C ASP A 362 17.34 6.12 -18.43
N GLU A 363 17.41 6.94 -17.40
CA GLU A 363 16.31 7.82 -16.99
C GLU A 363 16.08 8.92 -18.00
N THR A 364 17.16 9.52 -18.53
CA THR A 364 17.10 10.53 -19.57
C THR A 364 16.50 9.93 -20.87
N GLY A 365 16.93 8.73 -21.26
CA GLY A 365 16.39 8.03 -22.44
C GLY A 365 14.88 7.76 -22.33
N ARG A 366 14.42 7.32 -21.18
CA ARG A 366 12.98 7.08 -20.92
C ARG A 366 12.15 8.37 -20.90
N ASN A 367 12.68 9.45 -20.35
CA ASN A 367 12.00 10.74 -20.37
C ASN A 367 11.83 11.25 -21.81
N THR A 368 12.90 11.16 -22.60
CA THR A 368 12.86 11.54 -24.01
C THR A 368 11.87 10.68 -24.81
N ALA A 369 11.75 9.39 -24.50
CA ALA A 369 10.76 8.51 -25.12
C ALA A 369 9.33 8.91 -24.73
N TRP A 370 9.10 9.21 -23.44
CA TRP A 370 7.81 9.64 -22.92
C TRP A 370 7.37 10.99 -23.51
N GLU A 371 8.28 11.96 -23.65
CA GLU A 371 8.00 13.25 -24.29
C GLU A 371 7.66 13.09 -25.76
N ARG A 372 8.41 12.29 -26.51
CA ARG A 372 8.11 11.97 -27.91
C ARG A 372 6.76 11.30 -28.08
N ALA A 373 6.41 10.38 -27.17
CA ALA A 373 5.09 9.75 -27.18
C ALA A 373 3.96 10.75 -26.90
N ALA A 374 4.18 11.72 -26.02
CA ALA A 374 3.23 12.79 -25.75
C ALA A 374 3.08 13.73 -26.95
N GLU A 375 4.17 14.09 -27.64
CA GLU A 375 4.15 14.88 -28.86
C GLU A 375 3.39 14.16 -29.99
N ALA A 376 3.69 12.88 -30.22
CA ALA A 376 3.00 12.05 -31.18
C ALA A 376 1.49 11.91 -30.91
N ALA A 377 1.10 11.99 -29.62
CA ALA A 377 -0.29 12.00 -29.19
C ALA A 377 -0.94 13.40 -29.21
N GLY A 378 -0.28 14.42 -29.77
CA GLY A 378 -0.80 15.78 -29.89
C GLY A 378 -0.78 16.59 -28.56
N THR A 379 0.07 16.22 -27.62
CA THR A 379 0.20 16.89 -26.31
C THR A 379 1.66 17.30 -26.01
N PRO A 380 2.28 18.18 -26.83
CA PRO A 380 3.71 18.50 -26.71
C PRO A 380 4.09 19.25 -25.43
N ALA A 381 3.16 19.99 -24.83
CA ALA A 381 3.39 20.78 -23.62
C ALA A 381 2.91 20.03 -22.37
N VAL A 382 3.39 18.80 -22.17
CA VAL A 382 2.89 17.89 -21.14
C VAL A 382 3.47 18.18 -19.77
N ILE A 383 2.60 18.18 -18.74
CA ILE A 383 2.96 18.21 -17.33
C ILE A 383 2.73 16.79 -16.77
N PRO A 384 3.76 16.12 -16.23
CA PRO A 384 3.60 14.79 -15.67
C PRO A 384 2.87 14.84 -14.33
N VAL A 385 2.07 13.81 -14.06
CA VAL A 385 1.47 13.52 -12.75
C VAL A 385 1.54 12.02 -12.49
N GLY A 386 1.86 11.63 -11.28
CA GLY A 386 2.01 10.23 -10.90
C GLY A 386 0.72 9.56 -10.44
N THR A 387 0.88 8.44 -9.74
CA THR A 387 -0.21 7.61 -9.20
C THR A 387 -0.38 7.77 -7.68
N ARG A 388 0.22 8.78 -7.09
CA ARG A 388 -0.04 9.25 -5.72
C ARG A 388 -0.72 10.60 -5.79
N TRP A 389 -1.89 10.72 -5.16
CA TRP A 389 -2.66 11.95 -5.16
C TRP A 389 -3.43 12.11 -3.86
N GLY A 390 -3.70 13.37 -3.47
CA GLY A 390 -4.56 13.69 -2.33
C GLY A 390 -3.85 13.83 -1.00
N ASP A 391 -2.55 13.59 -0.93
CA ASP A 391 -1.74 14.12 0.14
C ASP A 391 -1.22 15.52 -0.24
N ASP A 392 -1.03 16.37 0.76
CA ASP A 392 -0.58 17.75 0.51
C ASP A 392 0.76 17.81 -0.25
N THR A 393 1.62 16.81 -0.06
CA THR A 393 2.95 16.73 -0.66
C THR A 393 2.89 16.41 -2.15
N SER A 394 2.09 15.42 -2.56
CA SER A 394 1.91 15.09 -3.97
C SER A 394 1.29 16.24 -4.76
N GLU A 395 0.35 16.98 -4.15
CA GLU A 395 -0.22 18.17 -4.76
C GLU A 395 0.83 19.29 -4.91
N ALA A 396 1.74 19.47 -3.93
CA ALA A 396 2.82 20.46 -4.02
C ALA A 396 3.85 20.07 -5.11
N VAL A 397 4.19 18.78 -5.23
CA VAL A 397 5.09 18.30 -6.29
C VAL A 397 4.48 18.51 -7.68
N PHE A 398 3.19 18.23 -7.85
CA PHE A 398 2.50 18.51 -9.11
C PHE A 398 2.43 20.02 -9.41
N ALA A 399 2.18 20.86 -8.41
CA ALA A 399 2.22 22.31 -8.56
C ALA A 399 3.60 22.81 -8.99
N ALA A 400 4.68 22.22 -8.46
CA ALA A 400 6.05 22.54 -8.86
C ALA A 400 6.32 22.14 -10.33
N ALA A 401 5.86 20.96 -10.76
CA ALA A 401 5.94 20.52 -12.15
C ALA A 401 5.20 21.48 -13.09
N ALA A 402 4.00 21.90 -12.71
CA ALA A 402 3.19 22.87 -13.46
C ALA A 402 3.86 24.27 -13.50
N ALA A 403 4.36 24.75 -12.37
CA ALA A 403 5.06 26.03 -12.29
C ALA A 403 6.33 26.02 -13.17
N HIS A 404 7.14 24.98 -13.07
CA HIS A 404 8.34 24.83 -13.91
C HIS A 404 7.99 24.88 -15.41
N ARG A 405 6.98 24.12 -15.82
CA ARG A 405 6.52 24.11 -17.23
C ARG A 405 6.08 25.49 -17.70
N LEU A 406 5.33 26.22 -16.87
CA LEU A 406 4.83 27.55 -17.20
C LEU A 406 5.95 28.62 -17.24
N MET A 407 7.00 28.46 -16.42
CA MET A 407 8.15 29.36 -16.38
C MET A 407 9.13 29.14 -17.54
N THR A 408 9.40 27.87 -17.88
CA THR A 408 10.49 27.50 -18.80
C THR A 408 10.02 27.08 -20.17
N GLY A 409 8.74 26.74 -20.33
CA GLY A 409 8.21 26.16 -21.56
C GLY A 409 8.67 24.71 -21.82
N SER A 410 9.49 24.12 -20.93
CA SER A 410 10.02 22.76 -21.06
C SER A 410 9.55 21.87 -19.90
N ALA A 411 9.50 20.54 -20.11
CA ALA A 411 9.38 19.60 -19.03
C ALA A 411 10.67 19.62 -18.18
N PHE A 412 10.55 19.29 -16.88
CA PHE A 412 11.75 19.10 -16.08
C PHE A 412 12.32 17.68 -16.32
N THR A 413 13.63 17.56 -16.30
CA THR A 413 14.33 16.28 -16.37
C THR A 413 14.49 15.70 -14.95
N PRO A 414 14.70 14.37 -14.80
CA PRO A 414 15.02 13.80 -13.50
C PRO A 414 16.20 14.53 -12.86
N SER A 415 16.05 14.83 -11.56
CA SER A 415 17.06 15.55 -10.79
C SER A 415 17.38 16.97 -11.30
N SER A 416 16.43 17.64 -11.95
CA SER A 416 16.57 19.04 -12.34
C SER A 416 16.80 19.92 -11.12
N MET A 417 17.83 20.77 -11.18
CA MET A 417 18.05 21.81 -10.18
C MET A 417 17.48 23.13 -10.68
N VAL A 418 16.64 23.78 -9.85
CA VAL A 418 16.02 25.06 -10.18
C VAL A 418 16.63 26.12 -9.28
N CYS A 419 17.47 26.96 -9.85
CA CYS A 419 18.30 27.90 -9.13
C CYS A 419 17.86 29.36 -9.28
N GLY A 420 18.41 30.23 -8.43
CA GLY A 420 18.26 31.67 -8.50
C GLY A 420 16.82 32.14 -8.31
N ALA A 421 16.47 33.24 -9.00
CA ALA A 421 15.12 33.80 -8.94
C ALA A 421 14.03 32.83 -9.39
N ARG A 422 14.34 31.91 -10.31
CA ARG A 422 13.43 30.84 -10.74
C ARG A 422 13.06 29.91 -9.58
N GLY A 423 14.03 29.55 -8.72
CA GLY A 423 13.81 28.73 -7.55
C GLY A 423 12.86 29.40 -6.56
N ALA A 424 13.13 30.66 -6.22
CA ALA A 424 12.27 31.47 -5.36
C ALA A 424 10.86 31.63 -5.93
N LEU A 425 10.74 31.91 -7.23
CA LEU A 425 9.47 32.05 -7.93
C LEU A 425 8.69 30.74 -7.93
N LEU A 426 9.34 29.61 -8.21
CA LEU A 426 8.71 28.28 -8.19
C LEU A 426 8.11 28.00 -6.82
N VAL A 427 8.88 28.21 -5.75
CA VAL A 427 8.43 27.97 -4.37
C VAL A 427 7.23 28.86 -4.03
N TRP A 428 7.25 30.13 -4.40
CA TRP A 428 6.13 31.02 -4.20
C TRP A 428 4.88 30.57 -4.98
N LEU A 429 5.01 30.20 -6.27
CA LEU A 429 3.91 29.70 -7.10
C LEU A 429 3.26 28.46 -6.51
N VAL A 430 4.06 27.50 -6.01
CA VAL A 430 3.55 26.30 -5.34
C VAL A 430 2.75 26.67 -4.09
N GLY A 431 3.27 27.57 -3.26
CA GLY A 431 2.60 28.00 -2.04
C GLY A 431 1.28 28.74 -2.27
N GLN A 432 1.11 29.39 -3.44
CA GLN A 432 -0.09 30.13 -3.80
C GLN A 432 -1.15 29.29 -4.54
N ALA A 433 -0.80 28.11 -5.05
CA ALA A 433 -1.69 27.34 -5.92
C ALA A 433 -2.98 26.92 -5.21
N THR A 434 -2.87 26.24 -4.08
CA THR A 434 -4.00 25.80 -3.24
C THR A 434 -3.60 25.76 -1.75
N PRO A 435 -4.58 25.75 -0.81
CA PRO A 435 -4.25 25.52 0.60
C PRO A 435 -3.53 24.19 0.87
N ALA A 436 -3.79 23.16 0.08
CA ALA A 436 -3.13 21.86 0.20
C ALA A 436 -1.66 21.93 -0.25
N THR A 437 -1.38 22.57 -1.40
CA THR A 437 0.00 22.77 -1.86
C THR A 437 0.82 23.60 -0.89
N ALA A 438 0.21 24.63 -0.25
CA ALA A 438 0.87 25.41 0.80
C ALA A 438 1.21 24.57 2.05
N ARG A 439 0.35 23.61 2.44
CA ARG A 439 0.67 22.70 3.54
C ARG A 439 1.74 21.68 3.13
N GLY A 440 1.66 21.17 1.90
CA GLY A 440 2.66 20.26 1.33
C GLY A 440 4.04 20.90 1.27
N LEU A 441 4.10 22.14 0.79
CA LEU A 441 5.34 22.93 0.75
C LEU A 441 5.98 23.06 2.15
N ARG A 442 5.19 23.40 3.18
CA ARG A 442 5.71 23.45 4.57
C ARG A 442 6.21 22.10 5.08
N LYS A 443 5.59 20.98 4.69
CA LYS A 443 6.07 19.64 5.05
C LYS A 443 7.40 19.31 4.36
N LEU A 444 7.54 19.69 3.09
CA LEU A 444 8.77 19.50 2.33
C LEU A 444 9.91 20.37 2.88
N ASP A 445 9.61 21.63 3.22
CA ASP A 445 10.56 22.56 3.83
C ASP A 445 11.05 22.07 5.20
N ALA A 446 10.14 21.60 6.05
CA ALA A 446 10.49 21.02 7.35
C ALA A 446 11.34 19.72 7.26
N ALA A 447 11.30 19.02 6.13
CA ALA A 447 12.10 17.83 5.86
C ALA A 447 13.37 18.14 5.06
N SER A 448 13.58 19.41 4.66
CA SER A 448 14.72 19.84 3.85
C SER A 448 16.03 19.71 4.63
N SER A 449 17.09 19.37 3.90
CA SER A 449 18.45 19.31 4.40
C SER A 449 19.40 19.85 3.32
N GLY A 450 19.49 21.20 3.21
CA GLY A 450 20.32 21.90 2.21
C GLY A 450 19.61 22.21 0.89
N ALA A 451 18.50 21.51 0.57
CA ALA A 451 17.70 21.80 -0.61
C ALA A 451 16.26 21.31 -0.44
N LEU A 452 15.31 22.11 -0.91
CA LEU A 452 13.90 21.76 -0.97
C LEU A 452 13.65 20.81 -2.16
N ALA A 453 13.25 19.58 -1.89
CA ALA A 453 13.08 18.54 -2.90
C ALA A 453 11.60 18.32 -3.24
N PHE A 454 11.22 18.52 -4.50
CA PHE A 454 9.92 18.17 -5.06
C PHE A 454 10.08 16.89 -5.86
N VAL A 455 9.96 15.74 -5.19
CA VAL A 455 10.16 14.41 -5.80
C VAL A 455 8.84 13.66 -5.84
N ASP A 456 8.49 13.17 -7.02
CA ASP A 456 7.40 12.21 -7.20
C ASP A 456 7.98 10.80 -7.27
N ASP A 457 7.87 10.07 -6.19
CA ASP A 457 8.36 8.69 -6.09
C ASP A 457 7.70 7.76 -7.12
N THR A 458 6.50 8.10 -7.59
CA THR A 458 5.73 7.24 -8.50
C THR A 458 6.18 7.37 -9.96
N THR A 459 6.80 8.49 -10.32
CA THR A 459 7.29 8.76 -11.67
C THR A 459 8.81 8.77 -11.76
N PHE A 460 9.51 8.73 -10.62
CA PHE A 460 10.96 8.98 -10.48
C PHE A 460 11.38 10.32 -11.09
N MET A 461 10.46 11.27 -11.08
CA MET A 461 10.70 12.64 -11.53
C MET A 461 10.82 13.54 -10.32
N GLY A 462 11.78 14.45 -10.35
CA GLY A 462 11.96 15.38 -9.26
C GLY A 462 12.76 16.60 -9.64
N MET A 463 12.56 17.64 -8.89
CA MET A 463 13.38 18.84 -8.96
C MET A 463 13.79 19.26 -7.57
N VAL A 464 14.93 19.93 -7.50
CA VAL A 464 15.51 20.40 -6.24
C VAL A 464 15.72 21.91 -6.35
N VAL A 465 15.34 22.63 -5.30
CA VAL A 465 15.62 24.06 -5.16
C VAL A 465 16.57 24.21 -3.96
N PRO A 466 17.78 24.73 -4.13
CA PRO A 466 18.66 25.01 -2.99
C PRO A 466 17.97 25.85 -1.94
N ASP A 467 18.17 25.56 -0.65
CA ASP A 467 17.46 26.26 0.45
C ASP A 467 17.68 27.78 0.40
N ARG A 468 18.88 28.22 -0.02
CA ARG A 468 19.18 29.63 -0.23
C ARG A 468 18.26 30.27 -1.28
N ASP A 469 17.99 29.55 -2.38
CA ASP A 469 17.15 30.04 -3.46
C ASP A 469 15.66 29.90 -3.13
N ALA A 470 15.29 28.92 -2.30
CA ALA A 470 13.92 28.69 -1.83
C ALA A 470 13.47 29.74 -0.79
N ALA A 471 14.37 30.17 0.10
CA ALA A 471 14.05 31.01 1.25
C ALA A 471 13.35 32.35 0.91
N PRO A 472 13.74 33.10 -0.14
CA PRO A 472 13.00 34.30 -0.54
C PRO A 472 11.58 34.00 -1.00
N GLY A 473 11.36 32.88 -1.70
CA GLY A 473 10.04 32.41 -2.12
C GLY A 473 9.14 32.06 -0.94
N LEU A 474 9.68 31.33 0.04
CA LEU A 474 8.98 31.03 1.31
C LEU A 474 8.63 32.31 2.08
N SER A 475 9.58 33.25 2.18
CA SER A 475 9.37 34.53 2.86
C SER A 475 8.29 35.37 2.18
N ALA A 476 8.21 35.35 0.86
CA ALA A 476 7.22 36.07 0.08
C ALA A 476 5.78 35.54 0.30
N LEU A 477 5.61 34.28 0.75
CA LEU A 477 4.29 33.76 1.14
C LEU A 477 3.68 34.44 2.35
N GLY A 478 4.48 35.10 3.17
CA GLY A 478 4.01 35.92 4.29
C GLY A 478 3.42 37.30 3.89
N ARG A 479 3.56 37.72 2.63
CA ARG A 479 3.05 38.99 2.10
C ARG A 479 1.67 38.82 1.44
N PRO A 480 0.91 39.91 1.27
CA PRO A 480 -0.37 39.87 0.55
C PRO A 480 -0.19 39.30 -0.88
N PRO A 481 -0.90 38.23 -1.24
CA PRO A 481 -0.72 37.55 -2.54
C PRO A 481 -0.91 38.47 -3.76
N ALA A 482 -1.82 39.42 -3.67
CA ALA A 482 -2.09 40.36 -4.75
C ALA A 482 -0.90 41.29 -5.04
N GLU A 483 -0.19 41.75 -3.99
CA GLU A 483 1.00 42.61 -4.13
C GLU A 483 2.15 41.83 -4.79
N VAL A 484 2.45 40.66 -4.25
CA VAL A 484 3.51 39.80 -4.81
C VAL A 484 3.18 39.40 -6.24
N GLY A 485 1.92 39.00 -6.52
CA GLY A 485 1.46 38.66 -7.86
C GLY A 485 1.60 39.76 -8.88
N ALA A 486 1.32 41.03 -8.48
CA ALA A 486 1.53 42.18 -9.34
C ALA A 486 3.02 42.38 -9.68
N LEU A 487 3.92 42.26 -8.69
CA LEU A 487 5.37 42.34 -8.87
C LEU A 487 5.89 41.19 -9.75
N VAL A 488 5.43 39.97 -9.52
CA VAL A 488 5.76 38.80 -10.36
C VAL A 488 5.36 39.03 -11.80
N THR A 489 4.14 39.54 -12.04
CA THR A 489 3.66 39.84 -13.40
C THR A 489 4.50 40.93 -14.06
N ALA A 490 4.83 42.00 -13.35
CA ALA A 490 5.63 43.12 -13.87
C ALA A 490 7.09 42.71 -14.21
N HIS A 491 7.64 41.76 -13.48
CA HIS A 491 9.05 41.33 -13.62
C HIS A 491 9.17 39.89 -14.14
N TRP A 492 8.13 39.35 -14.79
CA TRP A 492 8.08 37.93 -15.20
C TRP A 492 9.30 37.48 -16.00
N THR A 493 9.67 38.24 -17.04
CA THR A 493 10.80 37.89 -17.91
C THR A 493 12.12 37.90 -17.14
N GLU A 494 12.31 38.86 -16.25
CA GLU A 494 13.50 38.94 -15.39
C GLU A 494 13.55 37.74 -14.42
N LEU A 495 12.45 37.45 -13.74
CA LEU A 495 12.36 36.37 -12.73
C LEU A 495 12.45 34.94 -13.34
N THR A 496 12.12 34.81 -14.60
CA THR A 496 12.24 33.53 -15.34
C THR A 496 13.56 33.39 -16.11
N ASP A 497 14.42 34.41 -16.09
CA ASP A 497 15.76 34.30 -16.68
C ASP A 497 16.66 33.43 -15.78
N PRO A 498 17.37 32.41 -16.33
CA PRO A 498 18.27 31.54 -15.56
C PRO A 498 19.44 32.28 -14.91
N ALA A 499 19.83 33.42 -15.46
CA ALA A 499 20.95 34.22 -14.94
C ALA A 499 20.56 35.12 -13.75
N THR A 500 19.25 35.24 -13.45
CA THR A 500 18.79 36.12 -12.35
C THR A 500 18.99 35.43 -11.00
N ALA A 501 19.75 36.07 -10.11
CA ALA A 501 20.00 35.56 -8.77
C ALA A 501 18.77 35.64 -7.86
N ALA A 502 18.70 34.76 -6.85
CA ALA A 502 17.61 34.77 -5.85
C ALA A 502 17.52 36.06 -5.05
N ASP A 503 18.66 36.72 -4.81
CA ASP A 503 18.73 38.01 -4.13
C ASP A 503 17.95 39.13 -4.88
N ARG A 504 17.90 39.03 -6.21
CA ARG A 504 17.09 39.93 -7.03
C ARG A 504 15.58 39.73 -6.81
N PHE A 505 15.15 38.46 -6.70
CA PHE A 505 13.77 38.15 -6.31
C PHE A 505 13.47 38.73 -4.92
N ALA A 506 14.38 38.51 -3.94
CA ALA A 506 14.21 39.04 -2.58
C ALA A 506 14.07 40.56 -2.57
N ALA A 507 14.93 41.29 -3.31
CA ALA A 507 14.89 42.73 -3.43
C ALA A 507 13.58 43.24 -4.06
N LEU A 508 13.11 42.61 -5.14
CA LEU A 508 11.84 42.97 -5.80
C LEU A 508 10.64 42.73 -4.89
N MET A 509 10.65 41.61 -4.17
CA MET A 509 9.55 41.24 -3.26
C MET A 509 9.67 41.95 -1.89
N GLY A 510 10.74 42.66 -1.59
CA GLY A 510 10.96 43.33 -0.30
C GLY A 510 11.02 42.33 0.86
N VAL A 511 11.63 41.18 0.65
CA VAL A 511 11.81 40.10 1.64
C VAL A 511 13.29 39.94 1.98
N PRO A 512 13.62 39.31 3.13
CA PRO A 512 15.01 39.11 3.51
C PRO A 512 15.80 38.27 2.48
N ILE A 513 17.05 38.64 2.27
CA ILE A 513 18.01 37.85 1.53
C ILE A 513 18.47 36.71 2.44
N ALA A 514 18.50 35.49 1.92
CA ALA A 514 18.98 34.35 2.68
C ALA A 514 20.45 34.50 3.08
N PRO A 515 20.84 34.13 4.31
CA PRO A 515 22.24 34.16 4.72
C PRO A 515 23.09 33.26 3.84
N GLU A 516 24.37 33.62 3.70
CA GLU A 516 25.32 32.82 2.95
C GLU A 516 25.57 31.50 3.68
N GLN A 517 25.35 30.37 3.01
CA GLN A 517 25.62 29.04 3.58
C GLN A 517 27.15 28.76 3.59
N PRO A 518 27.63 28.01 4.61
CA PRO A 518 29.02 27.52 4.60
C PRO A 518 29.33 26.75 3.32
N GLU A 519 30.56 26.81 2.87
CA GLU A 519 30.99 26.24 1.57
C GLU A 519 30.76 24.71 1.50
N GLU A 520 30.83 24.02 2.64
CA GLU A 520 30.59 22.58 2.79
C GLU A 520 29.12 22.16 2.61
N GLU A 521 28.16 23.08 2.78
CA GLU A 521 26.72 22.85 2.65
C GLU A 521 26.14 23.38 1.33
N ARG A 522 26.96 24.00 0.49
CA ARG A 522 26.49 24.60 -0.77
C ARG A 522 26.10 23.54 -1.79
N THR A 523 24.81 23.39 -2.02
CA THR A 523 24.32 22.74 -3.24
C THR A 523 24.64 23.67 -4.41
N VAL A 524 25.70 23.35 -5.17
CA VAL A 524 26.18 24.21 -6.25
C VAL A 524 25.27 24.08 -7.45
N CYS A 525 24.64 25.17 -7.83
CA CYS A 525 23.97 25.28 -9.13
C CYS A 525 25.06 25.27 -10.23
N THR A 526 25.25 24.13 -10.87
CA THR A 526 26.01 24.08 -12.13
C THR A 526 25.11 24.56 -13.25
N ALA A 527 25.55 25.61 -13.94
CA ALA A 527 24.88 26.21 -15.09
C ALA A 527 24.75 25.25 -16.26
#